data_f36c5a9e9e9328e58ed0a04da281d587
#
_entry.id   f36c5a9e9e9328e58ed0a04da281d587
#
_cell.length_a   1.000
_cell.length_b   1.000
_cell.length_c   1.000
_cell.angle_alpha   90.00
_cell.angle_beta   90.00
_cell.angle_gamma   90.00
#
_symmetry.space_group_name_H-M   'P 1'
#
loop_
_entity.id
_entity.type
_entity.pdbx_description
1 polymer ?
#
loop_
_entity_poly.entity_id
_entity_poly.type
_entity_poly.pdbx_seq_one_letter_code
_entity_poly.pdbx_strand_id
1 'polypeptide(L)'
;MAERVKTDIGTAAAVDFDAELMLRVKEGDGASFGVLLEKHRSSVVYFLYRMVQNHAVAEELAQEVFLRVYRSRSTYEPTAKFTTWLFRIATHLALNALRDGKNERLQARLDEDIGDWPVRQVPDRRPSVEQSMVYQAKLEEVRRAIAGLPEKQRAAVLMHKYEEMEYSQIAKVLSCSESAVKSLLFRAYETLRARLAHMA
;
A
#
# COMPACT_ATOMS: atom_id res chain seq x y z
N MET A 1 -6.38 -10.88 56.28
CA MET A 1 -7.10 -10.60 55.06
C MET A 1 -6.30 -9.56 54.28
N ALA A 2 -5.54 -9.97 53.29
CA ALA A 2 -4.75 -9.08 52.45
C ALA A 2 -5.34 -9.10 51.06
N GLU A 3 -5.97 -7.97 50.69
CA GLU A 3 -6.63 -7.74 49.41
C GLU A 3 -5.55 -7.44 48.37
N ARG A 4 -5.38 -8.35 47.42
CA ARG A 4 -4.49 -8.14 46.24
C ARG A 4 -5.19 -7.22 45.29
N VAL A 5 -4.77 -5.95 45.23
CA VAL A 5 -5.07 -5.05 44.14
C VAL A 5 -4.36 -5.58 42.89
N LYS A 6 -5.15 -6.13 41.95
CA LYS A 6 -4.68 -6.41 40.58
C LYS A 6 -4.52 -5.08 39.87
N THR A 7 -3.28 -4.64 39.74
CA THR A 7 -2.93 -3.53 38.81
C THR A 7 -3.02 -4.09 37.40
N ASP A 8 -4.11 -3.76 36.72
CA ASP A 8 -4.32 -4.00 35.30
C ASP A 8 -3.43 -3.00 34.55
N ILE A 9 -2.22 -3.43 34.17
CA ILE A 9 -1.33 -2.66 33.32
C ILE A 9 -1.86 -2.86 31.90
N GLY A 10 -2.87 -2.04 31.54
CA GLY A 10 -3.33 -1.90 30.19
C GLY A 10 -2.12 -1.56 29.31
N THR A 11 -1.83 -2.46 28.36
CA THR A 11 -0.83 -2.28 27.32
C THR A 11 -1.10 -0.94 26.66
N ALA A 12 -0.27 0.07 26.94
CA ALA A 12 -0.33 1.38 26.28
C ALA A 12 -0.19 1.11 24.78
N ALA A 13 -1.28 1.27 24.03
CA ALA A 13 -1.25 1.23 22.59
C ALA A 13 -0.19 2.23 22.13
N ALA A 14 0.82 1.74 21.40
CA ALA A 14 1.86 2.62 20.86
C ALA A 14 1.17 3.77 20.15
N VAL A 15 1.47 4.99 20.59
CA VAL A 15 0.85 6.21 20.09
C VAL A 15 1.16 6.31 18.59
N ASP A 16 0.12 6.35 17.76
CA ASP A 16 0.30 6.51 16.32
C ASP A 16 0.64 8.00 16.03
N PHE A 17 1.92 8.28 15.91
CA PHE A 17 2.44 9.62 15.65
C PHE A 17 1.80 10.27 14.41
N ASP A 18 1.48 9.48 13.39
CA ASP A 18 0.82 9.99 12.17
C ASP A 18 -0.63 10.38 12.45
N ALA A 19 -1.30 9.67 13.35
CA ALA A 19 -2.63 10.06 13.82
C ALA A 19 -2.59 11.38 14.63
N GLU A 20 -1.55 11.60 15.44
CA GLU A 20 -1.36 12.87 16.15
C GLU A 20 -1.12 14.03 15.16
N LEU A 21 -0.25 13.83 14.15
CA LEU A 21 -0.05 14.82 13.11
C LEU A 21 -1.36 15.16 12.40
N MET A 22 -2.18 14.15 12.08
CA MET A 22 -3.47 14.37 11.43
C MET A 22 -4.48 15.12 12.30
N LEU A 23 -4.44 14.93 13.63
CA LEU A 23 -5.22 15.75 14.56
C LEU A 23 -4.78 17.21 14.55
N ARG A 24 -3.48 17.50 14.49
CA ARG A 24 -2.97 18.88 14.32
C ARG A 24 -3.41 19.49 12.99
N VAL A 25 -3.42 18.70 11.91
CA VAL A 25 -3.97 19.15 10.61
C VAL A 25 -5.45 19.51 10.73
N LYS A 26 -6.23 18.75 11.50
CA LYS A 26 -7.64 19.06 11.82
C LYS A 26 -7.79 20.42 12.52
N GLU A 27 -6.84 20.79 13.38
CA GLU A 27 -6.78 22.07 14.10
C GLU A 27 -6.23 23.22 13.23
N GLY A 28 -5.81 22.94 11.99
CA GLY A 28 -5.36 23.96 11.03
C GLY A 28 -3.84 24.02 10.82
N ASP A 29 -3.05 23.12 11.44
CA ASP A 29 -1.61 23.06 11.24
C ASP A 29 -1.26 22.45 9.87
N GLY A 30 -1.04 23.33 8.88
CA GLY A 30 -0.61 22.93 7.54
C GLY A 30 0.79 22.29 7.49
N ALA A 31 1.68 22.64 8.42
CA ALA A 31 3.03 22.06 8.46
C ALA A 31 2.98 20.57 8.79
N SER A 32 2.11 20.16 9.72
CA SER A 32 1.88 18.74 10.03
C SER A 32 1.37 17.96 8.82
N PHE A 33 0.57 18.56 7.93
CA PHE A 33 0.17 17.93 6.68
C PHE A 33 1.35 17.73 5.73
N GLY A 34 2.26 18.71 5.63
CA GLY A 34 3.50 18.60 4.85
C GLY A 34 4.35 17.40 5.29
N VAL A 35 4.49 17.18 6.61
CA VAL A 35 5.21 16.02 7.17
C VAL A 35 4.54 14.70 6.79
N LEU A 36 3.22 14.60 6.91
CA LEU A 36 2.49 13.39 6.49
C LEU A 36 2.63 13.11 4.99
N LEU A 37 2.54 14.15 4.16
CA LEU A 37 2.71 14.06 2.72
C LEU A 37 4.09 13.53 2.35
N GLU A 38 5.15 14.15 2.88
CA GLU A 38 6.53 13.77 2.61
C GLU A 38 6.80 12.31 3.02
N LYS A 39 6.34 11.92 4.21
CA LYS A 39 6.52 10.57 4.75
C LYS A 39 5.83 9.50 3.92
N HIS A 40 4.61 9.75 3.44
CA HIS A 40 3.76 8.71 2.85
C HIS A 40 3.64 8.76 1.33
N ARG A 41 4.07 9.87 0.69
CA ARG A 41 3.92 10.04 -0.77
C ARG A 41 4.49 8.87 -1.55
N SER A 42 5.73 8.49 -1.28
CA SER A 42 6.40 7.42 -2.01
C SER A 42 5.68 6.08 -1.87
N SER A 43 5.30 5.69 -0.64
CA SER A 43 4.55 4.44 -0.40
C SER A 43 3.21 4.43 -1.14
N VAL A 44 2.46 5.54 -1.10
CA VAL A 44 1.17 5.66 -1.79
C VAL A 44 1.34 5.56 -3.30
N VAL A 45 2.30 6.29 -3.89
CA VAL A 45 2.58 6.23 -5.34
C VAL A 45 3.00 4.83 -5.76
N TYR A 46 3.89 4.17 -5.01
CA TYR A 46 4.31 2.79 -5.30
C TYR A 46 3.17 1.79 -5.21
N PHE A 47 2.32 1.90 -4.18
CA PHE A 47 1.15 1.06 -4.05
C PHE A 47 0.21 1.24 -5.24
N LEU A 48 -0.13 2.48 -5.58
CA LEU A 48 -1.02 2.81 -6.68
C LEU A 48 -0.44 2.34 -8.03
N TYR A 49 0.86 2.57 -8.27
CA TYR A 49 1.53 2.07 -9.48
C TYR A 49 1.42 0.55 -9.61
N ARG A 50 1.68 -0.19 -8.53
CA ARG A 50 1.53 -1.65 -8.55
C ARG A 50 0.08 -2.11 -8.71
N MET A 51 -0.89 -1.30 -8.31
CA MET A 51 -2.30 -1.57 -8.54
C MET A 51 -2.70 -1.34 -9.99
N VAL A 52 -2.36 -0.19 -10.58
CA VAL A 52 -2.88 0.24 -11.89
C VAL A 52 -1.90 0.04 -13.06
N GLN A 53 -0.63 -0.27 -12.78
CA GLN A 53 0.44 -0.52 -13.76
C GLN A 53 0.67 0.63 -14.74
N ASN A 54 0.37 1.87 -14.35
CA ASN A 54 0.65 3.07 -15.14
C ASN A 54 1.11 4.18 -14.20
N HIS A 55 2.29 4.76 -14.48
CA HIS A 55 2.93 5.74 -13.62
C HIS A 55 2.15 7.06 -13.58
N ALA A 56 1.74 7.57 -14.73
CA ALA A 56 1.01 8.84 -14.80
C ALA A 56 -0.31 8.78 -14.03
N VAL A 57 -1.05 7.66 -14.17
CA VAL A 57 -2.29 7.44 -13.41
C VAL A 57 -2.02 7.25 -11.93
N ALA A 58 -0.94 6.56 -11.56
CA ALA A 58 -0.59 6.39 -10.14
C ALA A 58 -0.27 7.73 -9.47
N GLU A 59 0.45 8.63 -10.14
CA GLU A 59 0.71 9.99 -9.66
C GLU A 59 -0.58 10.81 -9.54
N GLU A 60 -1.47 10.77 -10.54
CA GLU A 60 -2.77 11.45 -10.50
C GLU A 60 -3.62 10.94 -9.31
N LEU A 61 -3.70 9.62 -9.15
CA LEU A 61 -4.43 9.01 -8.04
C LEU A 61 -3.80 9.34 -6.68
N ALA A 62 -2.47 9.41 -6.58
CA ALA A 62 -1.78 9.79 -5.36
C ALA A 62 -2.10 11.23 -4.95
N GLN A 63 -2.13 12.16 -5.90
CA GLN A 63 -2.57 13.53 -5.66
C GLN A 63 -4.00 13.56 -5.12
N GLU A 64 -4.92 12.82 -5.73
CA GLU A 64 -6.31 12.73 -5.28
C GLU A 64 -6.42 12.10 -3.88
N VAL A 65 -5.59 11.09 -3.54
CA VAL A 65 -5.51 10.52 -2.18
C VAL A 65 -5.22 11.62 -1.17
N PHE A 66 -4.15 12.40 -1.37
CA PHE A 66 -3.76 13.43 -0.40
C PHE A 66 -4.73 14.61 -0.39
N LEU A 67 -5.35 14.95 -1.51
CA LEU A 67 -6.45 15.92 -1.53
C LEU A 67 -7.64 15.44 -0.69
N ARG A 68 -8.02 14.17 -0.77
CA ARG A 68 -9.08 13.59 0.06
C ARG A 68 -8.69 13.55 1.53
N VAL A 69 -7.46 13.18 1.85
CA VAL A 69 -6.94 13.25 3.23
C VAL A 69 -7.09 14.66 3.79
N TYR A 70 -6.67 15.68 3.05
CA TYR A 70 -6.77 17.07 3.48
C TYR A 70 -8.22 17.57 3.60
N ARG A 71 -9.07 17.26 2.62
CA ARG A 71 -10.50 17.62 2.63
C ARG A 71 -11.26 16.99 3.80
N SER A 72 -10.91 15.76 4.16
CA SER A 72 -11.54 15.01 5.26
C SER A 72 -10.96 15.33 6.64
N ARG A 73 -10.03 16.29 6.76
CA ARG A 73 -9.35 16.59 8.03
C ARG A 73 -10.30 16.97 9.17
N SER A 74 -11.37 17.72 8.87
CA SER A 74 -12.34 18.17 9.89
C SER A 74 -13.13 17.03 10.53
N THR A 75 -13.34 15.94 9.79
CA THR A 75 -14.08 14.76 10.24
C THR A 75 -13.18 13.59 10.64
N TYR A 76 -11.84 13.79 10.61
CA TYR A 76 -10.91 12.73 10.98
C TYR A 76 -11.05 12.36 12.46
N GLU A 77 -11.13 11.04 12.70
CA GLU A 77 -11.11 10.43 14.02
C GLU A 77 -10.12 9.26 14.04
N PRO A 78 -9.21 9.17 15.01
CA PRO A 78 -8.17 8.14 15.08
C PRO A 78 -8.70 6.79 15.59
N THR A 79 -9.70 6.23 14.92
CA THR A 79 -10.32 4.93 15.24
C THR A 79 -9.49 3.72 14.77
N ALA A 80 -8.43 3.98 13.99
CA ALA A 80 -7.47 3.00 13.49
C ALA A 80 -6.14 3.73 13.22
N LYS A 81 -5.05 2.96 12.93
CA LYS A 81 -3.79 3.56 12.48
C LYS A 81 -4.02 4.47 11.28
N PHE A 82 -3.34 5.62 11.24
CA PHE A 82 -3.43 6.57 10.12
C PHE A 82 -3.17 5.89 8.77
N THR A 83 -2.17 5.01 8.70
CA THR A 83 -1.86 4.24 7.48
C THR A 83 -3.03 3.38 7.02
N THR A 84 -3.79 2.76 7.93
CA THR A 84 -4.98 1.98 7.57
C THR A 84 -6.03 2.86 6.88
N TRP A 85 -6.28 4.05 7.41
CA TRP A 85 -7.20 5.02 6.82
C TRP A 85 -6.69 5.57 5.48
N LEU A 86 -5.40 5.93 5.39
CA LEU A 86 -4.75 6.41 4.18
C LEU A 86 -4.86 5.37 3.04
N PHE A 87 -4.47 4.12 3.30
CA PHE A 87 -4.52 3.06 2.30
C PHE A 87 -5.93 2.60 1.96
N ARG A 88 -6.92 2.82 2.83
CA ARG A 88 -8.33 2.67 2.48
C ARG A 88 -8.73 3.63 1.36
N ILE A 89 -8.34 4.90 1.46
CA ILE A 89 -8.60 5.90 0.41
C ILE A 89 -7.89 5.50 -0.89
N ALA A 90 -6.59 5.16 -0.81
CA ALA A 90 -5.79 4.77 -1.96
C ALA A 90 -6.36 3.52 -2.67
N THR A 91 -6.73 2.50 -1.90
CA THR A 91 -7.29 1.25 -2.44
C THR A 91 -8.63 1.50 -3.14
N HIS A 92 -9.51 2.30 -2.56
CA HIS A 92 -10.80 2.64 -3.18
C HIS A 92 -10.62 3.38 -4.51
N LEU A 93 -9.69 4.34 -4.57
CA LEU A 93 -9.38 5.06 -5.81
C LEU A 93 -8.81 4.13 -6.86
N ALA A 94 -7.86 3.27 -6.50
CA ALA A 94 -7.29 2.29 -7.42
C ALA A 94 -8.33 1.32 -7.98
N LEU A 95 -9.18 0.74 -7.11
CA LEU A 95 -10.24 -0.17 -7.54
C LEU A 95 -11.27 0.51 -8.44
N ASN A 96 -11.65 1.75 -8.16
CA ASN A 96 -12.53 2.52 -9.03
C ASN A 96 -11.89 2.80 -10.38
N ALA A 97 -10.62 3.24 -10.42
CA ALA A 97 -9.90 3.49 -11.65
C ALA A 97 -9.79 2.23 -12.53
N LEU A 98 -9.57 1.06 -11.91
CA LEU A 98 -9.54 -0.23 -12.62
C LEU A 98 -10.92 -0.62 -13.18
N ARG A 99 -12.00 -0.38 -12.40
CA ARG A 99 -13.37 -0.71 -12.82
C ARG A 99 -13.89 0.20 -13.93
N ASP A 100 -13.57 1.51 -13.87
CA ASP A 100 -14.15 2.52 -14.75
C ASP A 100 -13.57 2.47 -16.19
N GLY A 101 -12.93 1.37 -16.59
CA GLY A 101 -12.43 1.15 -17.95
C GLY A 101 -11.30 2.10 -18.37
N LYS A 102 -10.78 2.95 -17.45
CA LYS A 102 -9.54 3.69 -17.69
C LYS A 102 -8.38 2.73 -18.02
N ASN A 103 -8.56 1.44 -17.72
CA ASN A 103 -7.62 0.37 -18.01
C ASN A 103 -7.46 0.09 -19.51
N GLU A 104 -8.49 0.24 -20.34
CA GLU A 104 -8.35 0.03 -21.79
C GLU A 104 -7.46 1.10 -22.44
N ARG A 105 -7.59 2.35 -21.99
CA ARG A 105 -6.68 3.44 -22.42
C ARG A 105 -5.27 3.29 -21.83
N LEU A 106 -5.14 2.60 -20.71
CA LEU A 106 -3.90 2.34 -20.02
C LEU A 106 -3.12 1.17 -20.65
N GLN A 107 -3.81 0.10 -21.07
CA GLN A 107 -3.17 -1.02 -21.77
C GLN A 107 -2.61 -0.61 -23.13
N ALA A 108 -3.28 0.30 -23.85
CA ALA A 108 -2.78 0.85 -25.10
C ALA A 108 -1.53 1.75 -24.96
N ARG A 109 -1.20 2.18 -23.72
CA ARG A 109 0.00 2.98 -23.40
C ARG A 109 1.11 2.20 -22.72
N LEU A 110 0.89 0.92 -22.36
CA LEU A 110 1.87 0.07 -21.69
C LEU A 110 3.08 -0.31 -22.58
N ASP A 111 2.99 -0.06 -23.89
CA ASP A 111 4.10 -0.32 -24.82
C ASP A 111 5.16 0.81 -24.86
N GLU A 112 4.97 1.93 -24.16
CA GLU A 112 5.83 3.12 -24.34
C GLU A 112 6.62 3.58 -23.09
N ASP A 113 6.39 3.06 -21.87
CA ASP A 113 7.09 3.64 -20.71
C ASP A 113 7.56 2.60 -19.68
N ILE A 114 8.67 1.95 -19.99
CA ILE A 114 9.50 1.26 -18.99
C ILE A 114 10.43 2.29 -18.36
N GLY A 115 9.85 3.21 -17.62
CA GLY A 115 10.60 4.13 -16.78
C GLY A 115 11.30 3.37 -15.65
N ASP A 116 12.61 3.52 -15.58
CA ASP A 116 13.48 2.97 -14.56
C ASP A 116 13.13 3.62 -13.20
N TRP A 117 12.34 2.93 -12.38
CA TRP A 117 11.98 3.43 -11.06
C TRP A 117 13.03 3.04 -10.02
N PRO A 118 13.45 3.93 -9.13
CA PRO A 118 14.44 3.61 -8.10
C PRO A 118 13.91 2.51 -7.18
N VAL A 119 14.49 1.33 -7.30
CA VAL A 119 14.37 0.26 -6.32
C VAL A 119 14.90 0.82 -5.00
N ARG A 120 14.10 0.69 -3.91
CA ARG A 120 14.58 0.98 -2.55
C ARG A 120 15.93 0.32 -2.37
N GLN A 121 16.99 1.13 -2.31
CA GLN A 121 18.37 0.66 -2.28
C GLN A 121 18.60 -0.19 -1.03
N VAL A 122 18.88 -1.48 -1.24
CA VAL A 122 19.54 -2.33 -0.26
C VAL A 122 21.05 -2.07 -0.39
N PRO A 123 21.76 -1.81 0.72
CA PRO A 123 23.17 -1.42 0.65
C PRO A 123 24.07 -2.52 0.10
N ASP A 124 24.78 -2.17 -0.93
CA ASP A 124 26.14 -2.48 -1.34
C ASP A 124 26.65 -3.93 -1.36
N ARG A 125 26.51 -4.53 -2.53
CA ARG A 125 27.59 -5.26 -3.25
C ARG A 125 27.31 -4.97 -4.72
N ARG A 126 28.20 -4.26 -5.42
CA ARG A 126 28.02 -3.97 -6.84
C ARG A 126 28.00 -5.30 -7.63
N PRO A 127 26.82 -5.78 -8.07
CA PRO A 127 26.75 -6.96 -8.91
C PRO A 127 27.35 -6.63 -10.27
N SER A 128 27.91 -7.63 -10.96
CA SER A 128 28.33 -7.45 -12.35
C SER A 128 27.13 -6.99 -13.19
N VAL A 129 27.38 -6.31 -14.33
CA VAL A 129 26.30 -5.83 -15.23
C VAL A 129 25.37 -7.00 -15.60
N GLU A 130 25.90 -8.16 -15.83
CA GLU A 130 25.15 -9.39 -16.15
C GLU A 130 24.26 -9.85 -14.98
N GLN A 131 24.78 -9.83 -13.75
CA GLN A 131 23.99 -10.15 -12.55
C GLN A 131 22.88 -9.12 -12.30
N SER A 132 23.13 -7.84 -12.60
CA SER A 132 22.10 -6.80 -12.48
C SER A 132 20.99 -6.97 -13.51
N MET A 133 21.30 -7.34 -14.75
CA MET A 133 20.30 -7.62 -15.80
C MET A 133 19.44 -8.84 -15.44
N VAL A 134 20.02 -9.92 -14.95
CA VAL A 134 19.28 -11.11 -14.51
C VAL A 134 18.37 -10.76 -13.32
N TYR A 135 18.85 -9.97 -12.38
CA TYR A 135 18.05 -9.51 -11.24
C TYR A 135 16.88 -8.65 -11.68
N GLN A 136 17.09 -7.70 -12.59
CA GLN A 136 16.03 -6.84 -13.16
C GLN A 136 14.98 -7.68 -13.90
N ALA A 137 15.39 -8.65 -14.71
CA ALA A 137 14.47 -9.55 -15.39
C ALA A 137 13.59 -10.34 -14.39
N LYS A 138 14.17 -10.84 -13.30
CA LYS A 138 13.43 -11.52 -12.23
C LYS A 138 12.43 -10.59 -11.53
N LEU A 139 12.82 -9.35 -11.23
CA LEU A 139 11.92 -8.37 -10.63
C LEU A 139 10.74 -8.05 -11.53
N GLU A 140 10.98 -7.90 -12.82
CA GLU A 140 9.94 -7.61 -13.80
C GLU A 140 8.94 -8.77 -13.92
N GLU A 141 9.43 -9.99 -13.85
CA GLU A 141 8.58 -11.18 -13.87
C GLU A 141 7.68 -11.27 -12.61
N VAL A 142 8.24 -10.98 -11.44
CA VAL A 142 7.45 -10.88 -10.20
C VAL A 142 6.40 -9.77 -10.31
N ARG A 143 6.73 -8.60 -10.88
CA ARG A 143 5.78 -7.51 -11.12
C ARG A 143 4.63 -7.96 -12.00
N ARG A 144 4.92 -8.61 -13.14
CA ARG A 144 3.89 -9.14 -14.06
C ARG A 144 3.03 -10.20 -13.38
N ALA A 145 3.61 -11.08 -12.58
CA ALA A 145 2.85 -12.07 -11.83
C ALA A 145 1.87 -11.43 -10.85
N ILE A 146 2.29 -10.39 -10.11
CA ILE A 146 1.44 -9.63 -9.19
C ILE A 146 0.36 -8.85 -9.97
N ALA A 147 0.72 -8.19 -11.06
CA ALA A 147 -0.21 -7.45 -11.92
C ALA A 147 -1.34 -8.33 -12.46
N GLY A 148 -1.05 -9.59 -12.75
CA GLY A 148 -2.04 -10.57 -13.21
C GLY A 148 -2.95 -11.16 -12.12
N LEU A 149 -2.83 -10.75 -10.86
CA LEU A 149 -3.76 -11.16 -9.80
C LEU A 149 -5.10 -10.42 -9.92
N PRO A 150 -6.23 -11.05 -9.52
CA PRO A 150 -7.47 -10.33 -9.29
C PRO A 150 -7.26 -9.12 -8.36
N GLU A 151 -7.94 -8.01 -8.62
CA GLU A 151 -7.67 -6.70 -8.01
C GLU A 151 -7.62 -6.74 -6.47
N LYS A 152 -8.61 -7.39 -5.82
CA LYS A 152 -8.63 -7.52 -4.36
C LYS A 152 -7.50 -8.40 -3.81
N GLN A 153 -7.11 -9.45 -4.54
CA GLN A 153 -5.97 -10.29 -4.18
C GLN A 153 -4.66 -9.51 -4.30
N ARG A 154 -4.51 -8.74 -5.40
CA ARG A 154 -3.38 -7.84 -5.62
C ARG A 154 -3.27 -6.82 -4.48
N ALA A 155 -4.35 -6.11 -4.16
CA ALA A 155 -4.37 -5.15 -3.06
C ALA A 155 -3.97 -5.77 -1.71
N ALA A 156 -4.50 -6.95 -1.37
CA ALA A 156 -4.15 -7.65 -0.14
C ALA A 156 -2.67 -8.03 -0.08
N VAL A 157 -2.10 -8.55 -1.18
CA VAL A 157 -0.66 -8.89 -1.27
C VAL A 157 0.21 -7.65 -1.11
N LEU A 158 -0.13 -6.56 -1.80
CA LEU A 158 0.64 -5.31 -1.73
C LEU A 158 0.64 -4.74 -0.32
N MET A 159 -0.52 -4.63 0.32
CA MET A 159 -0.62 -4.14 1.70
C MET A 159 0.14 -5.03 2.69
N HIS A 160 0.03 -6.36 2.53
CA HIS A 160 0.71 -7.28 3.44
C HIS A 160 2.24 -7.29 3.28
N LYS A 161 2.74 -7.28 2.03
CA LYS A 161 4.17 -7.46 1.75
C LYS A 161 4.98 -6.17 1.70
N TYR A 162 4.38 -5.07 1.29
CA TYR A 162 5.11 -3.82 1.11
C TYR A 162 4.76 -2.76 2.16
N GLU A 163 3.54 -2.81 2.72
CA GLU A 163 3.11 -1.87 3.76
C GLU A 163 3.06 -2.53 5.14
N GLU A 164 3.46 -3.79 5.24
CA GLU A 164 3.56 -4.58 6.49
C GLU A 164 2.27 -4.57 7.32
N MET A 165 1.12 -4.47 6.64
CA MET A 165 -0.18 -4.43 7.31
C MET A 165 -0.59 -5.79 7.84
N GLU A 166 -1.13 -5.78 9.05
CA GLU A 166 -1.77 -6.95 9.66
C GLU A 166 -3.10 -7.28 8.97
N TYR A 167 -3.56 -8.52 9.08
CA TYR A 167 -4.83 -8.98 8.48
C TYR A 167 -6.02 -8.16 8.94
N SER A 168 -6.05 -7.76 10.22
CA SER A 168 -7.09 -6.89 10.80
C SER A 168 -7.15 -5.51 10.11
N GLN A 169 -5.99 -4.94 9.75
CA GLN A 169 -5.89 -3.66 9.05
C GLN A 169 -6.34 -3.81 7.59
N ILE A 170 -5.86 -4.85 6.89
CA ILE A 170 -6.25 -5.15 5.52
C ILE A 170 -7.77 -5.40 5.43
N ALA A 171 -8.33 -6.10 6.42
CA ALA A 171 -9.77 -6.33 6.52
C ALA A 171 -10.57 -5.01 6.59
N LYS A 172 -10.10 -4.04 7.39
CA LYS A 172 -10.67 -2.69 7.46
C LYS A 172 -10.56 -1.95 6.13
N VAL A 173 -9.40 -2.03 5.45
CA VAL A 173 -9.18 -1.39 4.14
C VAL A 173 -10.12 -1.97 3.07
N LEU A 174 -10.21 -3.31 2.99
CA LEU A 174 -11.01 -4.00 1.97
C LEU A 174 -12.49 -4.16 2.34
N SER A 175 -12.90 -3.67 3.52
CA SER A 175 -14.26 -3.80 4.06
C SER A 175 -14.76 -5.26 4.05
N CYS A 176 -13.93 -6.17 4.59
CA CYS A 176 -14.23 -7.60 4.67
C CYS A 176 -13.75 -8.20 6.02
N SER A 177 -14.01 -9.47 6.27
CA SER A 177 -13.53 -10.17 7.47
C SER A 177 -12.04 -10.55 7.34
N GLU A 178 -11.35 -10.74 8.47
CA GLU A 178 -9.97 -11.25 8.48
C GLU A 178 -9.87 -12.65 7.85
N SER A 179 -10.90 -13.48 8.00
CA SER A 179 -10.98 -14.78 7.34
C SER A 179 -11.00 -14.63 5.81
N ALA A 180 -11.74 -13.63 5.30
CA ALA A 180 -11.72 -13.30 3.87
C ALA A 180 -10.34 -12.83 3.40
N VAL A 181 -9.63 -12.01 4.20
CA VAL A 181 -8.25 -11.60 3.90
C VAL A 181 -7.31 -12.80 3.82
N LYS A 182 -7.39 -13.73 4.79
CA LYS A 182 -6.61 -14.99 4.77
C LYS A 182 -6.86 -15.77 3.47
N SER A 183 -8.13 -15.88 3.07
CA SER A 183 -8.50 -16.57 1.83
C SER A 183 -8.00 -15.85 0.57
N LEU A 184 -8.03 -14.51 0.55
CA LEU A 184 -7.50 -13.71 -0.57
C LEU A 184 -5.98 -13.91 -0.71
N LEU A 185 -5.25 -13.82 0.40
CA LEU A 185 -3.80 -14.00 0.43
C LEU A 185 -3.39 -15.44 0.05
N PHE A 186 -4.10 -16.45 0.59
CA PHE A 186 -3.84 -17.84 0.24
C PHE A 186 -3.95 -18.06 -1.27
N ARG A 187 -5.08 -17.67 -1.89
CA ARG A 187 -5.28 -17.82 -3.34
C ARG A 187 -4.26 -17.03 -4.16
N ALA A 188 -3.91 -15.82 -3.71
CA ALA A 188 -2.89 -15.01 -4.36
C ALA A 188 -1.52 -15.70 -4.35
N TYR A 189 -1.10 -16.22 -3.20
CA TYR A 189 0.20 -16.90 -3.08
C TYR A 189 0.23 -18.23 -3.85
N GLU A 190 -0.86 -18.99 -3.90
CA GLU A 190 -0.95 -20.17 -4.76
C GLU A 190 -0.78 -19.79 -6.24
N THR A 191 -1.45 -18.72 -6.70
CA THR A 191 -1.31 -18.24 -8.07
C THR A 191 0.11 -17.76 -8.37
N LEU A 192 0.73 -17.01 -7.45
CA LEU A 192 2.10 -16.51 -7.60
C LEU A 192 3.11 -17.67 -7.61
N ARG A 193 2.94 -18.65 -6.71
CA ARG A 193 3.80 -19.85 -6.66
C ARG A 193 3.74 -20.61 -7.98
N ALA A 194 2.54 -20.82 -8.54
CA ALA A 194 2.37 -21.51 -9.81
C ALA A 194 3.03 -20.73 -10.97
N ARG A 195 2.88 -19.40 -11.03
CA ARG A 195 3.47 -18.57 -12.09
C ARG A 195 4.99 -18.44 -12.03
N LEU A 196 5.56 -18.45 -10.81
CA LEU A 196 6.98 -18.22 -10.57
C LEU A 196 7.76 -19.51 -10.27
N ALA A 197 7.13 -20.68 -10.45
CA ALA A 197 7.74 -21.97 -10.13
C ALA A 197 9.08 -22.23 -10.86
N HIS A 198 9.24 -21.69 -12.07
CA HIS A 198 10.46 -21.81 -12.89
C HIS A 198 11.61 -20.90 -12.41
N MET A 199 11.36 -19.99 -11.47
CA MET A 199 12.36 -19.08 -10.90
C MET A 199 12.99 -19.61 -9.60
N ALA A 200 12.49 -20.73 -9.08
CA ALA A 200 12.91 -21.33 -7.82
C ALA A 200 14.23 -22.11 -7.94
#